data_168710693662bb56d8f241451b8cd9f6
#
_entry.id   168710693662bb56d8f241451b8cd9f6
#
_cell.length_a   1.000
_cell.length_b   1.000
_cell.length_c   1.000
_cell.angle_alpha   90.00
_cell.angle_beta   90.00
_cell.angle_gamma   90.00
#
_symmetry.space_group_name_H-M   'P 1'
#
loop_
_entity.id
_entity.type
_entity.pdbx_description
1 polymer ?
#
loop_
_entity_poly.entity_id
_entity_poly.type
_entity_poly.pdbx_seq_one_letter_code
_entity_poly.pdbx_strand_id
1 'polypeptide(L)'
;FSVNIFRDFGSKWDTCIMFQSNGTTVYTNCDVHSGELTALVENCDNRDNVIQKGFQLQGNSYDVHQFCPPFWWGRIAVKKDAKDSKISNTGIALCRVSIPNADVLDLFVLIAYKLPCVSAFAVNRLQAFKDMLETACTQ
;
A
#
# COMPACT_ATOMS: atom_id res chain seq x y z
N PHE A 1 15.34 12.40 2.49
CA PHE A 1 14.58 11.91 3.65
C PHE A 1 15.47 11.07 4.55
N SER A 2 15.21 11.18 5.83
CA SER A 2 15.83 10.29 6.81
C SER A 2 15.15 8.91 6.75
N VAL A 3 15.95 7.84 6.76
CA VAL A 3 15.45 6.47 6.82
C VAL A 3 14.54 6.26 8.04
N ASN A 4 14.78 7.02 9.11
CA ASN A 4 13.99 6.92 10.34
C ASN A 4 12.52 7.28 10.13
N ILE A 5 12.22 8.22 9.25
CA ILE A 5 10.82 8.62 8.96
C ILE A 5 10.04 7.42 8.42
N PHE A 6 10.64 6.70 7.47
CA PHE A 6 9.98 5.52 6.89
C PHE A 6 9.78 4.42 7.92
N ARG A 7 10.81 4.14 8.71
CA ARG A 7 10.76 3.12 9.75
C ARG A 7 9.77 3.46 10.85
N ASP A 8 9.71 4.73 11.27
CA ASP A 8 8.79 5.16 12.33
C ASP A 8 7.34 4.96 11.93
N PHE A 9 7.02 5.23 10.68
CA PHE A 9 5.68 4.97 10.17
C PHE A 9 5.46 3.46 9.94
N GLY A 10 6.40 2.82 9.23
CA GLY A 10 6.21 1.44 8.77
C GLY A 10 6.14 0.41 9.88
N SER A 11 6.89 0.62 10.97
CA SER A 11 6.95 -0.33 12.08
C SER A 11 5.63 -0.44 12.86
N LYS A 12 4.71 0.50 12.66
CA LYS A 12 3.41 0.50 13.32
C LYS A 12 2.38 -0.40 12.63
N TRP A 13 2.72 -0.95 11.47
CA TRP A 13 1.81 -1.76 10.66
C TRP A 13 2.31 -3.21 10.60
N ASP A 14 1.36 -4.15 10.51
CA ASP A 14 1.69 -5.57 10.34
C ASP A 14 2.53 -5.79 9.09
N THR A 15 2.17 -5.11 8.02
CA THR A 15 2.90 -5.13 6.75
C THR A 15 2.98 -3.71 6.23
N CYS A 16 4.19 -3.28 5.89
CA CYS A 16 4.40 -1.98 5.24
C CYS A 16 5.48 -2.13 4.20
N ILE A 17 5.18 -1.72 2.98
CA ILE A 17 6.14 -1.73 1.87
C ILE A 17 6.10 -0.34 1.23
N MET A 18 7.27 0.31 1.17
CA MET A 18 7.43 1.58 0.47
C MET A 18 8.32 1.35 -0.73
N PHE A 19 7.86 1.71 -1.91
CA PHE A 19 8.56 1.38 -3.15
C PHE A 19 8.35 2.45 -4.21
N GLN A 20 9.30 2.51 -5.13
CA GLN A 20 9.23 3.41 -6.29
C GLN A 20 8.42 2.76 -7.39
N SER A 21 7.99 3.56 -8.37
CA SER A 21 7.17 3.07 -9.49
C SER A 21 7.88 2.01 -10.33
N ASN A 22 9.21 1.92 -10.25
CA ASN A 22 9.97 0.86 -10.93
C ASN A 22 10.05 -0.44 -10.12
N GLY A 23 9.42 -0.49 -8.95
CA GLY A 23 9.41 -1.68 -8.09
C GLY A 23 10.54 -1.73 -7.06
N THR A 24 11.46 -0.76 -7.08
CA THR A 24 12.57 -0.71 -6.12
C THR A 24 12.04 -0.36 -4.73
N THR A 25 12.30 -1.22 -3.74
CA THR A 25 11.85 -0.98 -2.37
C THR A 25 12.74 0.03 -1.67
N VAL A 26 12.10 0.97 -0.96
CA VAL A 26 12.77 1.97 -0.11
C VAL A 26 12.75 1.52 1.34
N TYR A 27 11.64 0.93 1.76
CA TYR A 27 11.46 0.36 3.09
C TYR A 27 10.48 -0.80 3.00
N THR A 28 10.75 -1.86 3.75
CA THR A 28 9.80 -2.96 3.91
C THR A 28 10.07 -3.66 5.24
N ASN A 29 8.99 -4.08 5.91
CA ASN A 29 9.10 -4.89 7.13
C ASN A 29 8.69 -6.36 6.89
N CYS A 30 8.58 -6.75 5.62
CA CYS A 30 8.15 -8.10 5.26
C CYS A 30 8.84 -8.54 3.97
N ASP A 31 8.69 -9.82 3.64
CA ASP A 31 9.19 -10.36 2.38
C ASP A 31 8.31 -9.90 1.22
N VAL A 32 8.96 -9.56 0.10
CA VAL A 32 8.28 -9.11 -1.11
C VAL A 32 8.52 -10.13 -2.21
N HIS A 33 7.44 -10.63 -2.81
CA HIS A 33 7.55 -11.58 -3.91
C HIS A 33 7.91 -10.84 -5.20
N SER A 34 8.79 -11.46 -6.00
CA SER A 34 9.25 -10.87 -7.25
C SER A 34 8.08 -10.56 -8.19
N GLY A 35 8.09 -9.36 -8.73
CA GLY A 35 7.11 -8.93 -9.74
C GLY A 35 5.79 -8.42 -9.20
N GLU A 36 5.48 -8.62 -7.93
CA GLU A 36 4.19 -8.17 -7.38
C GLU A 36 4.08 -6.64 -7.36
N LEU A 37 5.12 -5.95 -6.96
CA LEU A 37 5.10 -4.49 -6.87
C LEU A 37 5.02 -3.83 -8.24
N THR A 38 5.77 -4.34 -9.22
CA THR A 38 5.70 -3.79 -10.58
C THR A 38 4.33 -4.03 -11.21
N ALA A 39 3.75 -5.20 -11.00
CA ALA A 39 2.41 -5.51 -11.49
C ALA A 39 1.36 -4.58 -10.86
N LEU A 40 1.51 -4.29 -9.57
CA LEU A 40 0.61 -3.38 -8.87
C LEU A 40 0.69 -1.98 -9.46
N VAL A 41 1.90 -1.46 -9.70
CA VAL A 41 2.10 -0.13 -10.28
C VAL A 41 1.51 -0.06 -11.68
N GLU A 42 1.72 -1.10 -12.51
CA GLU A 42 1.21 -1.13 -13.88
C GLU A 42 -0.31 -1.07 -13.94
N ASN A 43 -1.00 -1.62 -12.95
CA ASN A 43 -2.45 -1.75 -12.98
C ASN A 43 -3.19 -0.72 -12.13
N CYS A 44 -2.51 -0.04 -11.21
CA CYS A 44 -3.19 0.79 -10.21
C CYS A 44 -3.91 2.00 -10.80
N ASP A 45 -3.53 2.49 -11.98
CA ASP A 45 -4.17 3.64 -12.61
C ASP A 45 -5.40 3.26 -13.45
N ASN A 46 -5.63 1.98 -13.69
CA ASN A 46 -6.77 1.52 -14.46
C ASN A 46 -7.86 1.01 -13.51
N ARG A 47 -8.92 1.81 -13.37
CA ARG A 47 -10.00 1.51 -12.43
C ARG A 47 -10.61 0.13 -12.67
N ASP A 48 -10.93 -0.19 -13.92
CA ASP A 48 -11.59 -1.46 -14.24
C ASP A 48 -10.71 -2.65 -13.94
N ASN A 49 -9.41 -2.55 -14.27
CA ASN A 49 -8.45 -3.61 -13.96
C ASN A 49 -8.30 -3.80 -12.45
N VAL A 50 -8.19 -2.70 -11.71
CA VAL A 50 -7.99 -2.74 -10.26
C VAL A 50 -9.20 -3.35 -9.56
N ILE A 51 -10.40 -2.91 -9.93
CA ILE A 51 -11.64 -3.41 -9.31
C ILE A 51 -11.86 -4.87 -9.70
N GLN A 52 -11.53 -5.25 -10.92
CA GLN A 52 -11.74 -6.62 -11.39
C GLN A 52 -10.69 -7.60 -10.87
N LYS A 53 -9.42 -7.21 -10.88
CA LYS A 53 -8.29 -8.10 -10.55
C LYS A 53 -7.76 -7.94 -9.15
N GLY A 54 -7.95 -6.76 -8.54
CA GLY A 54 -7.40 -6.46 -7.23
C GLY A 54 -5.90 -6.35 -7.23
N PHE A 55 -5.33 -6.49 -6.04
CA PHE A 55 -3.88 -6.48 -5.84
C PHE A 55 -3.41 -7.86 -5.38
N GLN A 56 -2.19 -8.21 -5.80
CA GLN A 56 -1.50 -9.43 -5.34
C GLN A 56 -0.38 -9.01 -4.41
N LEU A 57 -0.31 -9.61 -3.24
CA LEU A 57 0.75 -9.33 -2.28
C LEU A 57 1.07 -10.58 -1.47
N GLN A 58 2.34 -10.98 -1.47
CA GLN A 58 2.83 -12.15 -0.75
C GLN A 58 2.04 -13.43 -1.09
N GLY A 59 1.64 -13.56 -2.36
CA GLY A 59 0.87 -14.70 -2.83
C GLY A 59 -0.61 -14.66 -2.51
N ASN A 60 -1.08 -13.61 -1.83
CA ASN A 60 -2.49 -13.44 -1.50
C ASN A 60 -3.14 -12.43 -2.44
N SER A 61 -4.42 -12.65 -2.74
CA SER A 61 -5.22 -11.73 -3.55
C SER A 61 -6.02 -10.82 -2.64
N TYR A 62 -6.06 -9.53 -2.97
CA TYR A 62 -6.84 -8.53 -2.26
C TYR A 62 -7.83 -7.89 -3.22
N ASP A 63 -9.10 -7.82 -2.81
CA ASP A 63 -10.12 -7.07 -3.55
C ASP A 63 -10.00 -5.60 -3.22
N VAL A 64 -9.99 -4.75 -4.25
CA VAL A 64 -9.96 -3.30 -4.07
C VAL A 64 -11.38 -2.77 -4.17
N HIS A 65 -11.91 -2.27 -3.06
CA HIS A 65 -13.28 -1.78 -2.97
C HIS A 65 -13.41 -0.32 -3.31
N GLN A 66 -12.35 0.46 -3.10
CA GLN A 66 -12.35 1.90 -3.36
C GLN A 66 -11.17 2.28 -4.24
N PHE A 67 -11.50 2.96 -5.32
CA PHE A 67 -10.53 3.50 -6.27
C PHE A 67 -10.67 5.03 -6.21
N CYS A 68 -9.77 5.67 -5.47
CA CYS A 68 -9.78 7.11 -5.24
C CYS A 68 -8.35 7.64 -5.31
N PRO A 69 -7.69 7.62 -6.49
CA PRO A 69 -6.29 8.06 -6.56
C PRO A 69 -6.12 9.43 -5.92
N PRO A 70 -5.07 9.64 -5.13
CA PRO A 70 -3.91 8.77 -4.93
C PRO A 70 -4.06 7.69 -3.86
N PHE A 71 -5.28 7.29 -3.53
CA PHE A 71 -5.55 6.25 -2.53
C PHE A 71 -6.34 5.09 -3.12
N TRP A 72 -5.98 3.88 -2.69
CA TRP A 72 -6.70 2.64 -3.02
C TRP A 72 -6.80 1.81 -1.75
N TRP A 73 -7.97 1.21 -1.47
CA TRP A 73 -8.08 0.32 -0.31
C TRP A 73 -9.12 -0.78 -0.53
N GLY A 74 -8.93 -1.86 0.21
CA GLY A 74 -9.79 -3.02 0.11
C GLY A 74 -9.48 -4.05 1.16
N ARG A 75 -9.80 -5.29 0.89
CA ARG A 75 -9.61 -6.41 1.82
C ARG A 75 -9.15 -7.65 1.08
N ILE A 76 -8.56 -8.57 1.85
CA ILE A 76 -8.14 -9.85 1.29
C ILE A 76 -9.35 -10.59 0.71
N ALA A 77 -9.16 -11.16 -0.48
CA ALA A 77 -10.19 -11.96 -1.13
C ALA A 77 -10.28 -13.31 -0.42
N VAL A 78 -11.44 -13.62 0.15
CA VAL A 78 -11.66 -14.88 0.88
C VAL A 78 -12.17 -15.91 -0.12
N LYS A 79 -11.42 -17.01 -0.27
CA LYS A 79 -11.90 -18.16 -1.03
C LYS A 79 -13.02 -18.83 -0.25
N LYS A 80 -14.05 -19.32 -0.95
CA LYS A 80 -15.20 -19.99 -0.32
C LYS A 80 -14.79 -21.15 0.59
N ASP A 81 -13.62 -21.72 0.36
CA ASP A 81 -13.12 -22.86 1.11
C ASP A 81 -12.12 -22.48 2.21
N ALA A 82 -11.87 -21.19 2.40
CA ALA A 82 -10.92 -20.73 3.41
C ALA A 82 -11.52 -20.90 4.80
N LYS A 83 -10.95 -21.79 5.57
CA LYS A 83 -11.39 -22.04 6.95
C LYS A 83 -10.65 -21.17 7.95
N ASP A 84 -9.70 -20.35 7.51
CA ASP A 84 -8.88 -19.55 8.40
C ASP A 84 -9.47 -18.15 8.54
N SER A 85 -10.18 -17.93 9.65
CA SER A 85 -10.82 -16.64 9.95
C SER A 85 -9.82 -15.50 10.16
N LYS A 86 -8.55 -15.81 10.42
CA LYS A 86 -7.53 -14.77 10.61
C LYS A 86 -7.19 -14.07 9.30
N ILE A 87 -7.24 -14.79 8.19
CA ILE A 87 -6.95 -14.23 6.88
C ILE A 87 -8.07 -13.28 6.44
N SER A 88 -9.33 -13.63 6.74
CA SER A 88 -10.49 -12.84 6.30
C SER A 88 -10.56 -11.43 6.90
N ASN A 89 -9.75 -11.15 7.92
CA ASN A 89 -9.76 -9.88 8.64
C ASN A 89 -8.66 -8.91 8.17
N THR A 90 -7.95 -9.25 7.11
CA THR A 90 -6.84 -8.43 6.62
C THR A 90 -7.33 -7.41 5.61
N GLY A 91 -7.02 -6.14 5.88
CA GLY A 91 -7.27 -5.04 4.95
C GLY A 91 -5.97 -4.59 4.30
N ILE A 92 -6.08 -3.91 3.18
CA ILE A 92 -4.95 -3.35 2.45
C ILE A 92 -5.27 -1.90 2.06
N ALA A 93 -4.27 -1.04 2.13
CA ALA A 93 -4.39 0.33 1.66
C ALA A 93 -3.08 0.75 0.99
N LEU A 94 -3.21 1.51 -0.09
CA LEU A 94 -2.09 1.97 -0.88
C LEU A 94 -2.26 3.46 -1.12
N CYS A 95 -1.15 4.22 -1.08
CA CYS A 95 -1.18 5.60 -1.55
C CYS A 95 0.04 5.87 -2.42
N ARG A 96 -0.14 6.85 -3.32
CA ARG A 96 0.95 7.38 -4.14
C ARG A 96 1.34 8.74 -3.60
N VAL A 97 2.64 8.91 -3.34
CA VAL A 97 3.21 10.18 -2.88
C VAL A 97 4.02 10.76 -4.02
N SER A 98 3.62 11.96 -4.48
CA SER A 98 4.38 12.67 -5.51
C SER A 98 5.37 13.60 -4.83
N ILE A 99 6.67 13.32 -5.02
CA ILE A 99 7.74 14.08 -4.41
C ILE A 99 8.28 15.08 -5.42
N PRO A 100 7.98 16.38 -5.29
CA PRO A 100 8.48 17.37 -6.22
C PRO A 100 10.00 17.56 -6.06
N ASN A 101 10.66 17.95 -7.14
CA ASN A 101 12.09 18.25 -7.19
C ASN A 101 13.03 17.09 -6.91
N ALA A 102 12.53 15.87 -6.89
CA ALA A 102 13.37 14.69 -6.80
C ALA A 102 13.49 14.07 -8.18
N ASP A 103 14.70 13.61 -8.52
CA ASP A 103 14.89 12.73 -9.69
C ASP A 103 14.24 11.37 -9.45
N VAL A 104 13.41 11.30 -8.43
CA VAL A 104 12.81 10.07 -7.95
C VAL A 104 11.42 9.94 -8.53
N LEU A 105 11.12 8.75 -9.00
CA LEU A 105 9.79 8.36 -9.42
C LEU A 105 8.84 8.42 -8.23
N ASP A 106 7.54 8.44 -8.51
CA ASP A 106 6.52 8.44 -7.47
C ASP A 106 6.80 7.35 -6.43
N LEU A 107 6.60 7.71 -5.17
CA LEU A 107 6.72 6.77 -4.05
C LEU A 107 5.36 6.19 -3.73
N PHE A 108 5.28 4.87 -3.65
CA PHE A 108 4.08 4.16 -3.23
C PHE A 108 4.26 3.66 -1.80
N VAL A 109 3.23 3.82 -0.98
CA VAL A 109 3.21 3.31 0.39
C VAL A 109 2.03 2.35 0.52
N LEU A 110 2.35 1.09 0.78
CA LEU A 110 1.35 0.04 0.93
C LEU A 110 1.39 -0.48 2.35
N ILE A 111 0.22 -0.58 2.98
CA ILE A 111 0.09 -1.15 4.31
C ILE A 111 -0.99 -2.23 4.31
N ALA A 112 -0.77 -3.26 5.11
CA ALA A 112 -1.79 -4.26 5.40
C ALA A 112 -2.04 -4.25 6.90
N TYR A 113 -3.28 -4.43 7.28
CA TYR A 113 -3.72 -4.29 8.67
C TYR A 113 -4.83 -5.28 8.96
N LYS A 114 -4.99 -5.61 10.24
CA LYS A 114 -6.02 -6.54 10.71
C LYS A 114 -6.96 -5.83 11.67
N LEU A 115 -8.20 -6.34 11.76
CA LEU A 115 -9.13 -5.83 12.76
C LEU A 115 -8.50 -5.94 14.16
N PRO A 116 -8.75 -5.00 15.07
CA PRO A 116 -9.79 -3.96 15.00
C PRO A 116 -9.46 -2.72 14.16
N CYS A 117 -8.30 -2.65 13.52
CA CYS A 117 -7.98 -1.52 12.64
C CYS A 117 -8.89 -1.54 11.42
N VAL A 118 -9.58 -0.44 11.17
CA VAL A 118 -10.50 -0.31 10.03
C VAL A 118 -9.88 0.54 8.94
N SER A 119 -10.39 0.39 7.71
CA SER A 119 -9.85 1.06 6.53
C SER A 119 -9.85 2.59 6.68
N ALA A 120 -10.87 3.16 7.27
CA ALA A 120 -10.95 4.61 7.48
C ALA A 120 -9.77 5.12 8.32
N PHE A 121 -9.40 4.39 9.37
CA PHE A 121 -8.25 4.75 10.21
C PHE A 121 -6.95 4.59 9.42
N ALA A 122 -6.79 3.49 8.70
CA ALA A 122 -5.58 3.21 7.94
C ALA A 122 -5.36 4.27 6.85
N VAL A 123 -6.40 4.60 6.09
CA VAL A 123 -6.32 5.61 5.02
C VAL A 123 -6.02 6.98 5.60
N ASN A 124 -6.62 7.32 6.76
CA ASN A 124 -6.34 8.58 7.44
C ASN A 124 -4.85 8.69 7.81
N ARG A 125 -4.25 7.60 8.30
CA ARG A 125 -2.82 7.58 8.65
C ARG A 125 -1.93 7.69 7.41
N LEU A 126 -2.34 7.05 6.32
CA LEU A 126 -1.62 7.20 5.04
C LEU A 126 -1.69 8.64 4.54
N GLN A 127 -2.84 9.28 4.66
CA GLN A 127 -3.02 10.68 4.26
C GLN A 127 -2.08 11.58 5.03
N ALA A 128 -2.00 11.40 6.36
CA ALA A 128 -1.12 12.20 7.20
C ALA A 128 0.35 12.00 6.82
N PHE A 129 0.75 10.77 6.57
CA PHE A 129 2.12 10.44 6.17
C PHE A 129 2.45 11.05 4.80
N LYS A 130 1.53 10.93 3.85
CA LYS A 130 1.67 11.51 2.51
C LYS A 130 1.86 13.03 2.60
N ASP A 131 1.01 13.70 3.37
CA ASP A 131 1.07 15.15 3.53
C ASP A 131 2.40 15.57 4.17
N MET A 132 2.86 14.82 5.16
CA MET A 132 4.15 15.09 5.81
C MET A 132 5.31 14.97 4.82
N LEU A 133 5.32 13.93 4.00
CA LEU A 133 6.39 13.72 3.02
C LEU A 133 6.38 14.82 1.95
N GLU A 134 5.22 15.15 1.43
CA GLU A 134 5.09 16.18 0.39
C GLU A 134 5.46 17.55 0.91
N THR A 135 5.09 17.88 2.15
CA THR A 135 5.45 19.13 2.79
C THR A 135 6.96 19.23 3.03
N ALA A 136 7.57 18.15 3.48
CA ALA A 136 9.01 18.13 3.73
C ALA A 136 9.82 18.36 2.46
N CYS A 137 9.29 17.96 1.30
CA CYS A 137 9.98 18.11 0.01
C CYS A 137 9.81 19.46 -0.63
N THR A 138 8.84 20.26 -0.19
CA THR A 138 8.58 21.58 -0.77
C THR A 138 9.33 22.70 -0.06
N GLN A 139 10.06 22.38 0.99
CA GLN A 139 10.86 23.38 1.72
C GLN A 139 12.27 23.50 1.18
#